data_6f961be65f3fb11d0b3e0b19cc75024e
#
_entry.id   6f961be65f3fb11d0b3e0b19cc75024e
#
_cell.length_a   1.000
_cell.length_b   1.000
_cell.length_c   1.000
_cell.angle_alpha   90.00
_cell.angle_beta   90.00
_cell.angle_gamma   90.00
#
_symmetry.space_group_name_H-M   'P 1'
#
loop_
_entity.id
_entity.type
_entity.pdbx_description
1 polymer ?
#
loop_
_entity_poly.entity_id
_entity_poly.type
_entity_poly.pdbx_seq_one_letter_code
_entity_poly.pdbx_strand_id
1 'polypeptide(L)'
;MEHTKYLKRLFNYIESKGYIIDCECEGEGITQHEALTQVDDAHIYIIDKDGYSLGWIYWTYWNDWDESISDYTLELEKILKLDEFIEWNVK
;
A
#
# COMPACT_ATOMS: atom_id res chain seq x y z
N MET A 1 -4.47 -13.97 -7.59
CA MET A 1 -3.30 -13.41 -8.27
C MET A 1 -2.23 -13.03 -7.29
N GLU A 2 -0.96 -13.25 -7.65
CA GLU A 2 0.14 -13.06 -6.72
C GLU A 2 0.27 -11.61 -6.24
N HIS A 3 0.12 -10.63 -7.13
CA HIS A 3 0.20 -9.21 -6.75
C HIS A 3 -0.86 -8.85 -5.72
N THR A 4 -2.08 -9.35 -5.90
CA THR A 4 -3.17 -9.11 -4.96
C THR A 4 -2.86 -9.71 -3.59
N LYS A 5 -2.24 -10.89 -3.57
CA LYS A 5 -1.82 -11.54 -2.34
C LYS A 5 -0.80 -10.70 -1.56
N TYR A 6 0.16 -10.12 -2.26
CA TYR A 6 1.16 -9.26 -1.64
C TYR A 6 0.56 -7.93 -1.18
N LEU A 7 -0.36 -7.38 -1.95
CA LEU A 7 -1.05 -6.16 -1.55
C LEU A 7 -1.83 -6.39 -0.24
N LYS A 8 -2.48 -7.53 -0.10
CA LYS A 8 -3.17 -7.86 1.15
C LYS A 8 -2.18 -7.97 2.31
N ARG A 9 -1.03 -8.56 2.10
CA ARG A 9 0.03 -8.62 3.11
C ARG A 9 0.50 -7.22 3.51
N LEU A 10 0.63 -6.33 2.53
CA LEU A 10 1.00 -4.95 2.78
C LEU A 10 -0.04 -4.23 3.64
N PHE A 11 -1.32 -4.39 3.32
CA PHE A 11 -2.39 -3.82 4.12
C PHE A 11 -2.34 -4.31 5.57
N ASN A 12 -2.19 -5.61 5.76
CA ASN A 12 -2.09 -6.20 7.09
C ASN A 12 -0.87 -5.69 7.85
N TYR A 13 0.24 -5.55 7.18
CA TYR A 13 1.48 -5.04 7.76
C TYR A 13 1.31 -3.59 8.24
N ILE A 14 0.73 -2.73 7.42
CA ILE A 14 0.49 -1.33 7.76
C ILE A 14 -0.47 -1.22 8.94
N GLU A 15 -1.57 -1.96 8.90
CA GLU A 15 -2.55 -1.93 9.98
C GLU A 15 -2.00 -2.52 11.28
N SER A 16 -1.10 -3.49 11.20
CA SER A 16 -0.47 -4.06 12.39
C SER A 16 0.41 -3.05 13.13
N LYS A 17 0.84 -2.01 12.45
CA LYS A 17 1.64 -0.93 13.04
C LYS A 17 0.76 0.20 13.60
N GLY A 18 -0.55 0.06 13.54
CA GLY A 18 -1.49 1.02 14.09
C GLY A 18 -1.91 2.14 13.14
N TYR A 19 -1.56 2.04 11.86
CA TYR A 19 -1.94 3.03 10.87
C TYR A 19 -3.25 2.67 10.19
N ILE A 20 -3.90 3.69 9.61
CA ILE A 20 -5.16 3.55 8.88
C ILE A 20 -4.85 3.68 7.40
N ILE A 21 -5.51 2.86 6.59
CA ILE A 21 -5.35 2.84 5.14
C ILE A 21 -6.59 3.45 4.49
N ASP A 22 -6.36 4.37 3.55
CA ASP A 22 -7.43 4.94 2.72
C ASP A 22 -7.01 4.79 1.25
N CYS A 23 -7.77 4.02 0.49
CA CYS A 23 -7.46 3.72 -0.90
C CYS A 23 -8.22 4.64 -1.84
N GLU A 24 -7.59 5.00 -2.96
CA GLU A 24 -8.19 5.87 -3.98
C GLU A 24 -7.79 5.37 -5.37
N CYS A 25 -8.74 5.40 -6.29
CA CYS A 25 -8.49 5.09 -7.69
C CYS A 25 -9.20 6.14 -8.55
N GLU A 26 -8.43 6.77 -9.46
CA GLU A 26 -8.94 7.80 -10.36
C GLU A 26 -9.69 8.94 -9.65
N GLY A 27 -9.19 9.34 -8.48
CA GLY A 27 -9.79 10.43 -7.70
C GLY A 27 -10.97 10.04 -6.85
N GLU A 28 -11.36 8.77 -6.84
CA GLU A 28 -12.47 8.27 -6.04
C GLU A 28 -12.00 7.33 -4.94
N GLY A 29 -12.55 7.49 -3.73
CA GLY A 29 -12.28 6.58 -2.63
C GLY A 29 -12.81 5.19 -2.92
N ILE A 30 -12.01 4.16 -2.62
CA ILE A 30 -12.40 2.76 -2.78
C ILE A 30 -12.07 1.99 -1.51
N THR A 31 -12.71 0.84 -1.33
CA THR A 31 -12.40 -0.03 -0.20
C THR A 31 -11.15 -0.85 -0.47
N GLN A 32 -10.56 -1.43 0.57
CA GLN A 32 -9.44 -2.35 0.40
C GLN A 32 -9.84 -3.56 -0.47
N HIS A 33 -11.06 -4.05 -0.30
CA HIS A 33 -11.56 -5.16 -1.10
C HIS A 33 -11.60 -4.78 -2.59
N GLU A 34 -12.07 -3.59 -2.91
CA GLU A 34 -12.09 -3.10 -4.29
C GLU A 34 -10.66 -2.92 -4.84
N ALA A 35 -9.74 -2.42 -4.03
CA ALA A 35 -8.34 -2.30 -4.42
C ALA A 35 -7.73 -3.67 -4.74
N LEU A 36 -8.14 -4.71 -4.01
CA LEU A 36 -7.63 -6.06 -4.20
C LEU A 36 -8.26 -6.79 -5.39
N THR A 37 -9.47 -6.41 -5.80
CA THR A 37 -10.25 -7.25 -6.74
C THR A 37 -10.77 -6.54 -7.98
N GLN A 38 -10.83 -5.20 -7.99
CA GLN A 38 -11.59 -4.47 -9.01
C GLN A 38 -10.80 -3.42 -9.79
N VAL A 39 -9.60 -3.07 -9.37
CA VAL A 39 -8.82 -2.03 -10.02
C VAL A 39 -7.41 -2.51 -10.34
N ASP A 40 -6.79 -1.89 -11.34
CA ASP A 40 -5.44 -2.23 -11.79
C ASP A 40 -4.37 -1.39 -11.12
N ASP A 41 -4.75 -0.27 -10.53
CA ASP A 41 -3.87 0.59 -9.77
C ASP A 41 -4.63 1.30 -8.66
N ALA A 42 -3.89 1.78 -7.67
CA ALA A 42 -4.48 2.55 -6.59
C ALA A 42 -3.42 3.40 -5.89
N HIS A 43 -3.83 4.54 -5.35
CA HIS A 43 -3.07 5.28 -4.37
C HIS A 43 -3.51 4.81 -3.00
N ILE A 44 -2.56 4.40 -2.20
CA ILE A 44 -2.79 3.88 -0.85
C ILE A 44 -2.31 4.92 0.13
N TYR A 45 -3.23 5.69 0.71
CA TYR A 45 -2.90 6.74 1.67
C TYR A 45 -2.78 6.15 3.06
N ILE A 46 -1.71 6.52 3.74
CA ILE A 46 -1.40 6.05 5.08
C ILE A 46 -1.69 7.18 6.05
N ILE A 47 -2.57 6.92 7.01
CA ILE A 47 -3.06 7.93 7.95
C ILE A 47 -2.75 7.44 9.37
N ASP A 48 -2.28 8.34 10.23
CA ASP A 48 -2.03 7.97 11.61
C ASP A 48 -3.33 7.94 12.43
N LYS A 49 -3.23 7.50 13.67
CA LYS A 49 -4.39 7.39 14.56
C LYS A 49 -5.07 8.72 14.87
N ASP A 50 -4.38 9.83 14.66
CA ASP A 50 -4.90 11.17 14.90
C ASP A 50 -5.51 11.80 13.65
N GLY A 51 -5.50 11.07 12.53
CA GLY A 51 -6.10 11.52 11.28
C GLY A 51 -5.15 12.27 10.34
N TYR A 52 -3.86 12.36 10.68
CA TYR A 52 -2.89 13.03 9.83
C TYR A 52 -2.36 12.09 8.75
N SER A 53 -2.33 12.59 7.50
CA SER A 53 -1.77 11.85 6.38
C SER A 53 -0.23 11.82 6.49
N LEU A 54 0.33 10.62 6.44
CA LEU A 54 1.78 10.42 6.45
C LEU A 54 2.36 10.31 5.05
N GLY A 55 1.49 10.16 4.05
CA GLY A 55 1.90 10.02 2.67
C GLY A 55 1.08 8.94 1.98
N TRP A 56 1.56 8.51 0.84
CA TRP A 56 0.86 7.51 0.03
C TRP A 56 1.86 6.59 -0.65
N ILE A 57 1.34 5.42 -1.04
CA ILE A 57 2.06 4.42 -1.83
C ILE A 57 1.27 4.24 -3.10
N TYR A 58 1.94 4.29 -4.26
CA TYR A 58 1.31 3.97 -5.53
C TYR A 58 1.52 2.50 -5.84
N TRP A 59 0.42 1.77 -6.07
CA TRP A 59 0.45 0.36 -6.40
C TRP A 59 -0.14 0.14 -7.80
N THR A 60 0.50 -0.73 -8.59
CA THR A 60 -0.01 -1.17 -9.88
C THR A 60 0.00 -2.69 -9.96
N TYR A 61 -1.04 -3.23 -10.56
CA TYR A 61 -1.17 -4.67 -10.79
C TYR A 61 -0.22 -5.18 -11.88
N TRP A 62 0.14 -4.31 -12.83
CA TRP A 62 0.82 -4.68 -14.06
C TRP A 62 2.33 -4.93 -13.89
N ASN A 63 2.93 -4.45 -12.84
CA ASN A 63 4.36 -4.57 -12.59
C ASN A 63 4.67 -5.76 -11.68
N ASP A 64 5.93 -6.16 -11.61
CA ASP A 64 6.39 -7.06 -10.56
C ASP A 64 6.14 -6.41 -9.21
N TRP A 65 6.04 -7.23 -8.15
CA TRP A 65 5.63 -6.73 -6.84
C TRP A 65 6.50 -5.58 -6.32
N ASP A 66 7.81 -5.71 -6.43
CA ASP A 66 8.74 -4.67 -5.97
C ASP A 66 8.65 -3.39 -6.79
N GLU A 67 8.23 -3.50 -8.06
CA GLU A 67 7.94 -2.36 -8.91
C GLU A 67 6.51 -1.85 -8.74
N SER A 68 5.62 -2.70 -8.27
CA SER A 68 4.23 -2.31 -8.02
C SER A 68 4.11 -1.31 -6.88
N ILE A 69 5.05 -1.35 -5.93
CA ILE A 69 5.16 -0.34 -4.88
C ILE A 69 6.27 0.61 -5.31
N SER A 70 5.97 1.46 -6.28
CA SER A 70 7.01 2.20 -6.98
C SER A 70 7.21 3.64 -6.49
N ASP A 71 6.27 4.18 -5.75
CA ASP A 71 6.32 5.60 -5.42
C ASP A 71 5.84 5.84 -3.99
N TYR A 72 6.79 6.11 -3.11
CA TYR A 72 6.51 6.43 -1.71
C TYR A 72 7.60 7.36 -1.17
N THR A 73 7.27 8.10 -0.14
CA THR A 73 8.18 9.09 0.44
C THR A 73 9.21 8.44 1.34
N LEU A 74 10.35 9.14 1.53
CA LEU A 74 11.36 8.71 2.48
C LEU A 74 10.82 8.62 3.91
N GLU A 75 9.85 9.45 4.26
CA GLU A 75 9.19 9.39 5.56
C GLU A 75 8.44 8.09 5.75
N LEU A 76 7.69 7.64 4.75
CA LEU A 76 7.00 6.36 4.81
C LEU A 76 7.98 5.20 4.92
N GLU A 77 9.10 5.26 4.19
CA GLU A 77 10.13 4.24 4.31
C GLU A 77 10.68 4.16 5.73
N LYS A 78 10.94 5.28 6.38
CA LYS A 78 11.43 5.29 7.75
C LYS A 78 10.43 4.71 8.75
N ILE A 79 9.16 5.02 8.55
CA ILE A 79 8.09 4.59 9.47
C ILE A 79 7.71 3.14 9.25
N LEU A 80 7.56 2.74 8.00
CA LEU A 80 7.03 1.43 7.63
C LEU A 80 8.11 0.42 7.25
N LYS A 81 9.33 0.87 6.98
CA LYS A 81 10.43 0.01 6.54
C LYS A 81 10.02 -0.85 5.35
N LEU A 82 9.51 -0.18 4.31
CA LEU A 82 8.96 -0.85 3.13
C LEU A 82 9.98 -1.72 2.40
N ASP A 83 11.25 -1.31 2.36
CA ASP A 83 12.29 -2.11 1.74
C ASP A 83 12.46 -3.47 2.45
N GLU A 84 12.40 -3.47 3.77
CA GLU A 84 12.44 -4.71 4.56
C GLU A 84 11.20 -5.55 4.29
N PHE A 85 10.03 -4.91 4.24
CA PHE A 85 8.79 -5.63 3.93
C PHE A 85 8.88 -6.31 2.58
N ILE A 86 9.35 -5.61 1.55
CA ILE A 86 9.50 -6.17 0.21
C ILE A 86 10.46 -7.34 0.21
N GLU A 87 11.60 -7.19 0.86
CA GLU A 87 12.60 -8.25 0.93
C GLU A 87 12.08 -9.51 1.62
N TRP A 88 11.39 -9.36 2.74
CA TRP A 88 10.92 -10.51 3.53
C TRP A 88 9.66 -11.17 2.99
N ASN A 89 8.84 -10.46 2.22
CA ASN A 89 7.53 -10.96 1.77
C ASN A 89 7.45 -11.23 0.27
N VAL A 90 8.40 -10.75 -0.52
CA VAL A 90 8.34 -10.82 -1.98
C VAL A 90 9.54 -11.53 -2.56
N LYS A 91 10.71 -11.26 -2.04
CA LYS A 91 11.96 -11.86 -2.48
C LYS A 91 12.38 -12.98 -1.54
#